data_00c1f7db972fb55c1f5e4ee2d66c20ca
#
_entry.id   00c1f7db972fb55c1f5e4ee2d66c20ca
#
_cell.length_a   1.000
_cell.length_b   1.000
_cell.length_c   1.000
_cell.angle_alpha   90.00
_cell.angle_beta   90.00
_cell.angle_gamma   90.00
#
_symmetry.space_group_name_H-M   'P 1'
#
loop_
_entity.id
_entity.type
_entity.pdbx_description
1 polymer ?
#
loop_
_entity_poly.entity_id
_entity_poly.type
_entity_poly.pdbx_seq_one_letter_code
_entity_poly.pdbx_strand_id
1 'polypeptide(L)'
;GQGNEKPQFAQKDLRIRNARVLGRNRNAVKLSLVTPDGTPVEAMVFTDGDAFLEEMGGSRQMDAVYYPGINEYNGNRTIQMVVKEYRFV
;
A
#
# COMPACT_ATOMS: atom_id res chain seq x y z
N GLY A 1 22.93 -4.06 14.54
CA GLY A 1 22.67 -3.63 14.31
C GLY A 1 22.18 -3.63 13.93
N GLN A 2 22.44 -3.90 14.01
CA GLN A 2 21.85 -4.04 14.18
C GLN A 2 20.98 -3.10 14.23
N GLY A 3 20.37 -2.60 14.49
CA GLY A 3 19.38 -1.68 14.71
C GLY A 3 18.83 -0.93 13.53
N ASN A 4 18.96 -1.44 12.37
CA ASN A 4 18.49 -0.72 11.20
C ASN A 4 17.09 -1.13 10.77
N GLU A 5 16.34 -1.62 11.71
CA GLU A 5 14.98 -1.98 11.39
C GLU A 5 14.14 -0.75 11.12
N LYS A 6 13.39 -0.80 10.05
CA LYS A 6 12.48 0.28 9.73
C LYS A 6 11.29 0.23 10.67
N PRO A 7 10.84 1.38 11.17
CA PRO A 7 9.65 1.39 12.00
C PRO A 7 8.44 0.93 11.17
N GLN A 8 7.63 0.11 11.79
CA GLN A 8 6.42 -0.40 11.15
C GLN A 8 5.21 0.13 11.90
N PHE A 9 4.17 0.41 11.16
CA PHE A 9 2.94 0.96 11.69
C PHE A 9 1.78 0.11 11.20
N ALA A 10 0.70 0.11 11.94
CA ALA A 10 -0.51 -0.58 11.54
C ALA A 10 -1.63 0.44 11.39
N GLN A 11 -2.41 0.29 10.34
CA GLN A 11 -3.55 1.15 10.10
C GLN A 11 -4.73 0.28 9.71
N LYS A 12 -5.84 0.45 10.42
CA LYS A 12 -7.07 -0.27 10.12
C LYS A 12 -8.03 0.61 9.34
N ASP A 13 -8.96 -0.05 8.69
CA ASP A 13 -10.10 0.64 8.05
C ASP A 13 -9.66 1.59 6.95
N LEU A 14 -8.66 1.18 6.19
CA LEU A 14 -8.26 1.91 5.00
C LEU A 14 -9.26 1.63 3.90
N ARG A 15 -9.83 2.70 3.33
CA ARG A 15 -10.75 2.55 2.21
C ARG A 15 -9.97 2.53 0.91
N ILE A 16 -10.27 1.57 0.06
CA ILE A 16 -9.58 1.40 -1.21
C ILE A 16 -10.34 2.16 -2.29
N ARG A 17 -9.70 3.19 -2.85
CA ARG A 17 -10.30 3.95 -3.93
C ARG A 17 -9.91 3.40 -5.29
N ASN A 18 -8.68 2.92 -5.40
CA ASN A 18 -8.18 2.43 -6.67
C ASN A 18 -7.01 1.49 -6.43
N ALA A 19 -6.87 0.50 -7.32
CA ALA A 19 -5.76 -0.43 -7.28
C ALA A 19 -5.26 -0.63 -8.70
N ARG A 20 -3.95 -0.47 -8.91
CA ARG A 20 -3.34 -0.62 -10.23
C ARG A 20 -2.18 -1.57 -10.14
N VAL A 21 -2.13 -2.52 -11.05
CA VAL A 21 -1.00 -3.44 -11.14
C VAL A 21 0.08 -2.78 -11.99
N LEU A 22 1.29 -2.80 -11.49
CA LEU A 22 2.43 -2.16 -12.13
C LEU A 22 3.51 -3.17 -12.43
N GLY A 23 4.40 -2.76 -13.35
CA GLY A 23 5.56 -3.55 -13.65
C GLY A 23 5.33 -4.55 -14.77
N ARG A 24 6.43 -4.90 -15.43
CA ARG A 24 6.39 -5.79 -16.56
C ARG A 24 5.91 -7.18 -16.14
N ASN A 25 6.31 -7.62 -14.95
CA ASN A 25 5.91 -8.93 -14.42
C ASN A 25 4.67 -8.85 -13.55
N ARG A 26 4.02 -7.68 -13.49
CA ARG A 26 2.81 -7.49 -12.70
C ARG A 26 3.00 -7.90 -11.24
N ASN A 27 4.15 -7.53 -10.69
CA ASN A 27 4.54 -7.94 -9.33
C ASN A 27 4.51 -6.79 -8.34
N ALA A 28 3.75 -5.75 -8.64
CA ALA A 28 3.57 -4.63 -7.73
C ALA A 28 2.17 -4.09 -7.92
N VAL A 29 1.59 -3.58 -6.84
CA VAL A 29 0.26 -2.97 -6.89
C VAL A 29 0.35 -1.61 -6.23
N LYS A 30 -0.15 -0.60 -6.93
CA LYS A 30 -0.25 0.74 -6.38
C LYS A 30 -1.69 0.97 -5.95
N LEU A 31 -1.84 1.39 -4.70
CA LEU A 31 -3.15 1.61 -4.12
C LEU A 31 -3.35 3.08 -3.80
N SER A 32 -4.55 3.57 -4.09
CA SER A 32 -5.00 4.86 -3.59
C SER A 32 -5.97 4.57 -2.46
N LEU A 33 -5.60 5.00 -1.26
CA LEU A 33 -6.34 4.68 -0.06
C LEU A 33 -6.80 5.96 0.63
N VAL A 34 -7.79 5.82 1.50
CA VAL A 34 -8.24 6.92 2.35
C VAL A 34 -8.31 6.39 3.78
N THR A 35 -7.69 7.14 4.69
CA THR A 35 -7.72 6.77 6.10
C THR A 35 -9.10 7.07 6.70
N PRO A 36 -9.38 6.55 7.91
CA PRO A 36 -10.70 6.80 8.51
C PRO A 36 -11.03 8.27 8.70
N ASP A 37 -10.02 9.13 8.86
CA ASP A 37 -10.28 10.57 9.01
C ASP A 37 -10.38 11.29 7.68
N GLY A 38 -10.36 10.56 6.57
CA GLY A 38 -10.54 11.16 5.25
C GLY A 38 -9.28 11.60 4.56
N THR A 39 -8.11 11.27 5.07
CA THR A 39 -6.85 11.65 4.47
C THR A 39 -6.49 10.69 3.34
N PRO A 40 -6.25 11.19 2.13
CA PRO A 40 -5.80 10.30 1.05
C PRO A 40 -4.34 9.92 1.24
N VAL A 41 -4.02 8.66 0.99
CA VAL A 41 -2.65 8.16 1.06
C VAL A 41 -2.41 7.22 -0.11
N GLU A 42 -1.14 7.13 -0.50
CA GLU A 42 -0.73 6.21 -1.54
C GLU A 42 0.02 5.05 -0.92
N ALA A 43 -0.14 3.87 -1.49
CA ALA A 43 0.51 2.68 -0.97
C ALA A 43 1.04 1.82 -2.09
N MET A 44 2.11 1.09 -1.79
CA MET A 44 2.67 0.10 -2.70
C MET A 44 2.70 -1.24 -2.01
N VAL A 45 2.28 -2.26 -2.76
CA VAL A 45 2.35 -3.65 -2.29
C VAL A 45 3.18 -4.42 -3.32
N PHE A 46 4.28 -5.01 -2.89
CA PHE A 46 5.13 -5.78 -3.78
C PHE A 46 4.73 -7.24 -3.71
N THR A 47 3.80 -7.61 -4.58
CA THR A 47 3.24 -8.95 -4.61
C THR A 47 2.69 -9.20 -6.01
N ASP A 48 2.31 -10.45 -6.29
CA ASP A 48 1.67 -10.77 -7.55
C ASP A 48 0.38 -9.97 -7.66
N GLY A 49 0.33 -9.08 -8.67
CA GLY A 49 -0.79 -8.17 -8.82
C GLY A 49 -2.09 -8.86 -9.13
N ASP A 50 -2.06 -9.89 -9.97
CA ASP A 50 -3.28 -10.60 -10.33
C ASP A 50 -3.84 -11.34 -9.12
N ALA A 51 -2.96 -11.98 -8.34
CA ALA A 51 -3.41 -12.65 -7.13
C ALA A 51 -3.96 -11.66 -6.11
N PHE A 52 -3.34 -10.48 -6.02
CA PHE A 52 -3.80 -9.44 -5.12
C PHE A 52 -5.21 -8.98 -5.49
N LEU A 53 -5.44 -8.72 -6.77
CA LEU A 53 -6.76 -8.27 -7.21
C LEU A 53 -7.81 -9.35 -7.01
N GLU A 54 -7.44 -10.60 -7.22
CA GLU A 54 -8.35 -11.70 -7.01
C GLU A 54 -8.73 -11.83 -5.53
N GLU A 55 -7.73 -11.72 -4.67
CA GLU A 55 -7.96 -11.78 -3.24
C GLU A 55 -8.82 -10.61 -2.76
N MET A 56 -8.56 -9.43 -3.32
CA MET A 56 -9.35 -8.25 -2.97
C MET A 56 -10.82 -8.44 -3.34
N GLY A 57 -11.06 -9.00 -4.54
CA GLY A 57 -12.41 -9.25 -4.99
C GLY A 57 -13.22 -7.98 -4.97
N GLY A 58 -14.34 -8.00 -4.28
CA GLY A 58 -15.19 -6.82 -4.14
C GLY A 58 -14.93 -6.00 -2.91
N SER A 59 -13.88 -6.30 -2.15
CA SER A 59 -13.59 -5.55 -0.93
C SER A 59 -13.19 -4.14 -1.26
N ARG A 60 -13.66 -3.21 -0.45
CA ARG A 60 -13.30 -1.80 -0.58
C ARG A 60 -12.58 -1.28 0.65
N GLN A 61 -12.16 -2.18 1.53
CA GLN A 61 -11.57 -1.80 2.80
C GLN A 61 -10.52 -2.83 3.17
N MET A 62 -9.43 -2.36 3.77
CA MET A 62 -8.35 -3.25 4.18
C MET A 62 -7.66 -2.70 5.40
N ASP A 63 -7.00 -3.60 6.12
CA ASP A 63 -6.06 -3.24 7.17
C ASP A 63 -4.66 -3.52 6.64
N ALA A 64 -3.69 -2.72 7.06
CA ALA A 64 -2.33 -2.89 6.58
C ALA A 64 -1.31 -2.64 7.67
N VAL A 65 -0.23 -3.40 7.61
CA VAL A 65 1.00 -3.10 8.33
C VAL A 65 1.99 -2.60 7.29
N TYR A 66 2.59 -1.46 7.55
CA TYR A 66 3.41 -0.80 6.55
C TYR A 66 4.57 -0.07 7.20
N TYR A 67 5.53 0.34 6.40
CA TYR A 67 6.52 1.33 6.82
C TYR A 67 6.50 2.47 5.80
N PRO A 68 6.87 3.69 6.22
CA PRO A 68 6.86 4.83 5.30
C PRO A 68 8.00 4.71 4.30
N GLY A 69 7.71 5.01 3.05
CA GLY A 69 8.68 5.06 1.99
C GLY A 69 8.63 6.42 1.32
N ILE A 70 9.69 6.76 0.64
CA ILE A 70 9.77 8.02 -0.08
C ILE A 70 9.70 7.73 -1.56
N ASN A 71 8.79 8.42 -2.24
CA ASN A 71 8.66 8.33 -3.67
C ASN A 71 9.14 9.65 -4.26
N GLU A 72 10.16 9.59 -5.11
CA GLU A 72 10.69 10.78 -5.78
C GLU A 72 10.36 10.72 -7.25
N TYR A 73 9.77 11.79 -7.76
CA TYR A 73 9.40 11.87 -9.15
C TYR A 73 9.46 13.31 -9.59
N ASN A 74 10.24 13.58 -10.64
CA ASN A 74 10.39 14.93 -11.19
C ASN A 74 10.74 15.97 -10.15
N GLY A 75 11.63 15.60 -9.22
CA GLY A 75 12.06 16.53 -8.18
C GLY A 75 11.11 16.65 -7.02
N ASN A 76 9.95 16.02 -7.09
CA ASN A 76 8.99 16.02 -6.00
C ASN A 76 9.17 14.79 -5.14
N ARG A 77 9.04 14.97 -3.85
CA ARG A 77 9.17 13.88 -2.88
C ARG A 77 7.86 13.74 -2.13
N THR A 78 7.30 12.55 -2.15
CA THR A 78 6.08 12.27 -1.41
C THR A 78 6.29 11.04 -0.54
N ILE A 79 5.51 10.94 0.53
CA ILE A 79 5.57 9.79 1.42
C ILE A 79 4.46 8.84 1.01
N GLN A 80 4.81 7.56 0.93
CA GLN A 80 3.84 6.52 0.62
C GLN A 80 3.96 5.40 1.62
N MET A 81 2.92 4.62 1.77
CA MET A 81 2.97 3.41 2.58
C MET A 81 3.60 2.30 1.76
N VAL A 82 4.58 1.60 2.35
CA VAL A 82 5.08 0.37 1.75
C VAL A 82 4.50 -0.76 2.58
N VAL A 83 3.54 -1.48 2.00
CA VAL A 83 2.75 -2.44 2.74
C VAL A 83 3.53 -3.73 2.92
N LYS A 84 3.62 -4.20 4.16
CA LYS A 84 4.28 -5.44 4.49
C LYS A 84 3.28 -6.58 4.64
N GLU A 85 2.17 -6.30 5.30
CA GLU A 85 1.12 -7.29 5.50
C GLU A 85 -0.21 -6.57 5.36
N TYR A 86 -1.21 -7.30 4.95
CA TYR A 86 -2.52 -6.71 4.75
C TYR A 86 -3.58 -7.79 4.86
N ARG A 87 -4.81 -7.33 5.11
CA ARG A 87 -5.97 -8.20 5.01
C ARG A 87 -7.16 -7.38 4.54
N PHE A 88 -8.00 -8.00 3.75
CA PHE A 88 -9.21 -7.34 3.26
C PHE A 88 -10.36 -7.58 4.23
N VAL A 89 -11.23 -6.60 4.29
CA VAL A 89 -12.37 -6.65 5.23
C VAL A 89 -13.66 -6.73 4.44
#